data_11d49742da64cde815150875c4051825
#
_entry.id   11d49742da64cde815150875c4051825
#
_cell.length_a   1.000
_cell.length_b   1.000
_cell.length_c   1.000
_cell.angle_alpha   90.00
_cell.angle_beta   90.00
_cell.angle_gamma   90.00
#
_symmetry.space_group_name_H-M   'P 1'
#
loop_
_entity.id
_entity.type
_entity.pdbx_description
1 polymer ?
#
loop_
_entity_poly.entity_id
_entity_poly.type
_entity_poly.pdbx_seq_one_letter_code
_entity_poly.pdbx_strand_id
1 'polypeptide(L)'
;EELTTVWQAVRAIEQSVSTFNKNLAIERYAGVQELAEALRDSPFSRKRANRKLALDYYDPYTFFYAYGEAGMQVYRTLRNAQDKQNAMLKTIQAAAEKFMDKEVYKNRQERHEFFVGEDGQRLVLTTGQIMNLYNLVGRGEQAVHHLTVGGVVQPAIKKNGKQAAIERGTENIRLTADDLTAITGTLSDAQRKVAEGFQKIASGDLAKWGNEASMTVYGYQKFTEGKYWPIKAAQEGTTQNSEKGTDVAREIKNMGSAKALTPNASNALEMGDMYDVFAQNASDMIQYSTLLAPMEDINRLYNYRYRDAKGNLTGKNVKHVLTDVYGEAAQKYWRNLMR
;
A
#
# COMPACT_ATOMS: atom_id res chain seq x y z
N GLU A 1 40.98 -1.83 19.76
CA GLU A 1 40.73 -0.38 19.50
C GLU A 1 39.83 -0.17 18.29
N GLU A 2 40.03 -0.83 17.15
CA GLU A 2 39.22 -0.64 15.93
C GLU A 2 37.74 -0.98 16.11
N LEU A 3 37.42 -2.05 16.81
CA LEU A 3 36.01 -2.44 17.12
C LEU A 3 35.28 -1.40 17.95
N THR A 4 35.98 -0.74 18.91
CA THR A 4 35.37 0.30 19.77
C THR A 4 35.02 1.55 18.94
N THR A 5 35.86 1.89 17.96
CA THR A 5 35.64 3.04 17.06
C THR A 5 34.47 2.83 16.12
N VAL A 6 34.31 1.61 15.58
CA VAL A 6 33.16 1.24 14.73
C VAL A 6 31.86 1.33 15.53
N TRP A 7 31.82 0.80 16.75
CA TRP A 7 30.66 0.89 17.62
C TRP A 7 30.28 2.31 18.00
N GLN A 8 31.28 3.17 18.25
CA GLN A 8 31.05 4.59 18.50
C GLN A 8 30.48 5.30 17.26
N ALA A 9 30.98 4.99 16.07
CA ALA A 9 30.45 5.52 14.82
C ALA A 9 29.00 5.05 14.56
N VAL A 10 28.67 3.78 14.78
CA VAL A 10 27.32 3.25 14.66
C VAL A 10 26.37 3.95 15.63
N ARG A 11 26.74 4.11 16.89
CA ARG A 11 25.92 4.83 17.89
C ARG A 11 25.72 6.30 17.53
N ALA A 12 26.75 6.97 17.00
CA ALA A 12 26.64 8.37 16.57
C ALA A 12 25.68 8.50 15.39
N ILE A 13 25.69 7.56 14.44
CA ILE A 13 24.74 7.50 13.32
C ILE A 13 23.32 7.25 13.83
N GLU A 14 23.12 6.27 14.72
CA GLU A 14 21.81 5.98 15.31
C GLU A 14 21.24 7.18 16.08
N GLN A 15 22.06 7.88 16.85
CA GLN A 15 21.64 9.09 17.54
C GLN A 15 21.31 10.22 16.59
N SER A 16 22.09 10.40 15.52
CA SER A 16 21.83 11.41 14.49
C SER A 16 20.52 11.15 13.77
N VAL A 17 20.27 9.91 13.34
CA VAL A 17 19.01 9.49 12.70
C VAL A 17 17.82 9.67 13.64
N SER A 18 17.96 9.26 14.91
CA SER A 18 16.91 9.43 15.92
C SER A 18 16.58 10.91 16.15
N THR A 19 17.59 11.78 16.22
CA THR A 19 17.40 13.22 16.41
C THR A 19 16.75 13.85 15.19
N PHE A 20 17.19 13.50 13.99
CA PHE A 20 16.58 13.96 12.73
C PHE A 20 15.10 13.58 12.66
N ASN A 21 14.75 12.32 12.96
CA ASN A 21 13.38 11.83 12.95
C ASN A 21 12.50 12.52 14.01
N LYS A 22 13.06 12.83 15.20
CA LYS A 22 12.35 13.61 16.22
C LYS A 22 12.06 15.03 15.75
N ASN A 23 13.03 15.70 15.15
CA ASN A 23 12.86 17.05 14.65
C ASN A 23 11.84 17.11 13.52
N LEU A 24 11.90 16.18 12.57
CA LEU A 24 10.90 16.06 11.50
C LEU A 24 9.48 15.83 12.07
N ALA A 25 9.33 14.98 13.08
CA ALA A 25 8.06 14.74 13.74
C ALA A 25 7.55 15.97 14.49
N ILE A 26 8.44 16.75 15.11
CA ILE A 26 8.11 18.00 15.81
C ILE A 26 7.64 19.07 14.82
N GLU A 27 8.35 19.26 13.71
CA GLU A 27 7.96 20.21 12.66
C GLU A 27 6.58 19.88 12.06
N ARG A 28 6.33 18.61 11.76
CA ARG A 28 5.01 18.18 11.26
C ARG A 28 3.91 18.37 12.31
N TYR A 29 4.20 18.11 13.59
CA TYR A 29 3.24 18.35 14.65
C TYR A 29 2.92 19.84 14.82
N ALA A 30 3.92 20.71 14.73
CA ALA A 30 3.72 22.16 14.78
C ALA A 30 2.81 22.64 13.63
N GLY A 31 3.03 22.16 12.40
CA GLY A 31 2.18 22.50 11.24
C GLY A 31 0.71 22.04 11.44
N VAL A 32 0.51 20.86 12.03
CA VAL A 32 -0.85 20.37 12.36
C VAL A 32 -1.49 21.24 13.44
N GLN A 33 -0.72 21.70 14.44
CA GLN A 33 -1.20 22.57 15.50
C GLN A 33 -1.64 23.93 14.94
N GLU A 34 -0.79 24.56 14.12
CA GLU A 34 -1.10 25.85 13.47
C GLU A 34 -2.38 25.75 12.64
N LEU A 35 -2.52 24.67 11.87
CA LEU A 35 -3.71 24.44 11.05
C LEU A 35 -4.96 24.22 11.91
N ALA A 36 -4.86 23.51 13.03
CA ALA A 36 -5.96 23.30 13.96
C ALA A 36 -6.41 24.62 14.62
N GLU A 37 -5.46 25.47 15.02
CA GLU A 37 -5.75 26.78 15.59
C GLU A 37 -6.40 27.71 14.55
N ALA A 38 -5.90 27.73 13.32
CA ALA A 38 -6.50 28.46 12.22
C ALA A 38 -7.93 27.99 11.88
N LEU A 39 -8.21 26.69 11.99
CA LEU A 39 -9.57 26.16 11.86
C LEU A 39 -10.51 26.65 12.96
N ARG A 40 -10.02 26.70 14.21
CA ARG A 40 -10.79 27.22 15.35
C ARG A 40 -11.13 28.70 15.19
N ASP A 41 -10.15 29.49 14.75
CA ASP A 41 -10.23 30.95 14.69
C ASP A 41 -10.78 31.43 13.34
N SER A 42 -11.11 30.52 12.42
CA SER A 42 -11.71 30.85 11.13
C SER A 42 -13.01 31.64 11.31
N PRO A 43 -13.16 32.83 10.67
CA PRO A 43 -14.32 33.67 10.81
C PRO A 43 -15.52 33.04 10.08
N PHE A 44 -16.14 32.06 10.68
CA PHE A 44 -17.26 31.37 10.08
C PHE A 44 -18.60 31.98 10.49
N SER A 45 -19.34 32.43 9.52
CA SER A 45 -20.71 32.90 9.71
C SER A 45 -21.66 31.70 9.83
N ARG A 46 -22.14 31.39 11.03
CA ARG A 46 -23.22 30.42 11.30
C ARG A 46 -24.45 30.59 10.39
N LYS A 47 -24.67 31.78 9.82
CA LYS A 47 -25.79 32.06 8.90
C LYS A 47 -25.64 31.37 7.52
N ARG A 48 -24.45 30.97 7.10
CA ARG A 48 -24.24 30.22 5.84
C ARG A 48 -24.49 28.73 5.99
N ALA A 49 -24.25 28.16 7.17
CA ALA A 49 -24.35 26.73 7.45
C ALA A 49 -25.77 26.16 7.20
N ASN A 50 -26.82 26.95 7.38
CA ASN A 50 -28.19 26.45 7.29
C ASN A 50 -28.77 26.39 5.86
N ARG A 51 -28.09 26.87 4.83
CA ARG A 51 -28.69 27.02 3.49
C ARG A 51 -28.31 26.00 2.42
N LYS A 52 -27.26 25.21 2.56
CA LYS A 52 -26.73 24.39 1.44
C LYS A 52 -26.20 23.00 1.80
N LEU A 53 -26.61 22.44 2.90
CA LEU A 53 -26.01 21.21 3.42
C LEU A 53 -25.90 20.02 2.43
N ALA A 54 -26.86 19.85 1.54
CA ALA A 54 -26.90 18.67 0.67
C ALA A 54 -25.89 18.74 -0.50
N LEU A 55 -25.68 19.90 -1.10
CA LEU A 55 -24.78 20.07 -2.25
C LEU A 55 -23.33 20.19 -1.83
N ASP A 56 -23.06 20.80 -0.68
CA ASP A 56 -21.69 20.99 -0.15
C ASP A 56 -21.00 19.63 0.19
N TYR A 57 -21.80 18.58 0.42
CA TYR A 57 -21.28 17.23 0.68
C TYR A 57 -20.81 16.47 -0.56
N TYR A 58 -21.21 16.89 -1.74
CA TYR A 58 -20.79 16.26 -3.01
C TYR A 58 -19.57 16.92 -3.63
N ASP A 59 -19.21 18.12 -3.17
CA ASP A 59 -18.04 18.85 -3.64
C ASP A 59 -17.02 19.11 -2.51
N PRO A 60 -15.90 18.39 -2.48
CA PRO A 60 -14.87 18.58 -1.48
C PRO A 60 -14.33 20.02 -1.42
N TYR A 61 -14.22 20.70 -2.57
CA TYR A 61 -13.78 22.08 -2.61
C TYR A 61 -14.71 23.00 -1.80
N THR A 62 -16.03 22.94 -2.06
CA THR A 62 -17.00 23.75 -1.35
C THR A 62 -17.04 23.44 0.14
N PHE A 63 -16.92 22.15 0.51
CA PHE A 63 -16.84 21.74 1.91
C PHE A 63 -15.66 22.38 2.64
N PHE A 64 -14.46 22.24 2.09
CA PHE A 64 -13.25 22.78 2.73
C PHE A 64 -13.16 24.29 2.65
N TYR A 65 -13.70 24.92 1.59
CA TYR A 65 -13.77 26.36 1.46
C TYR A 65 -14.57 27.00 2.60
N ALA A 66 -15.55 26.29 3.12
CA ALA A 66 -16.33 26.73 4.25
C ALA A 66 -15.51 26.95 5.52
N TYR A 67 -14.39 26.29 5.67
CA TYR A 67 -13.46 26.45 6.81
C TYR A 67 -12.34 27.46 6.56
N GLY A 68 -12.47 28.29 5.52
CA GLY A 68 -11.51 29.35 5.18
C GLY A 68 -10.17 28.78 4.68
N GLU A 69 -9.10 29.53 4.87
CA GLU A 69 -7.78 29.15 4.35
C GLU A 69 -7.26 27.83 4.93
N ALA A 70 -7.53 27.56 6.20
CA ALA A 70 -7.13 26.30 6.83
C ALA A 70 -7.82 25.08 6.18
N GLY A 71 -9.11 25.18 5.88
CA GLY A 71 -9.83 24.17 5.12
C GLY A 71 -9.28 24.00 3.71
N MET A 72 -9.02 25.10 3.03
CA MET A 72 -8.44 25.08 1.68
C MET A 72 -7.03 24.48 1.65
N GLN A 73 -6.26 24.61 2.71
CA GLN A 73 -4.96 23.95 2.81
C GLN A 73 -5.10 22.42 2.86
N VAL A 74 -6.08 21.90 3.61
CA VAL A 74 -6.40 20.46 3.60
C VAL A 74 -6.82 19.99 2.21
N TYR A 75 -7.69 20.75 1.55
CA TYR A 75 -8.13 20.44 0.18
C TYR A 75 -6.95 20.38 -0.80
N ARG A 76 -6.08 21.40 -0.79
CA ARG A 76 -4.90 21.45 -1.66
C ARG A 76 -3.96 20.26 -1.40
N THR A 77 -3.78 19.88 -0.14
CA THR A 77 -2.94 18.72 0.22
C THR A 77 -3.45 17.44 -0.42
N LEU A 78 -4.77 17.19 -0.35
CA LEU A 78 -5.40 16.03 -0.99
C LEU A 78 -5.33 16.11 -2.51
N ARG A 79 -5.58 17.30 -3.08
CA ARG A 79 -5.51 17.53 -4.54
C ARG A 79 -4.11 17.29 -5.09
N ASN A 80 -3.10 17.81 -4.42
CA ASN A 80 -1.70 17.62 -4.80
C ASN A 80 -1.31 16.13 -4.74
N ALA A 81 -1.79 15.39 -3.73
CA ALA A 81 -1.59 13.95 -3.66
C ALA A 81 -2.21 13.22 -4.85
N GLN A 82 -3.42 13.59 -5.26
CA GLN A 82 -4.10 13.03 -6.42
C GLN A 82 -3.38 13.35 -7.74
N ASP A 83 -2.91 14.59 -7.91
CA ASP A 83 -2.16 14.98 -9.09
C ASP A 83 -0.82 14.22 -9.18
N LYS A 84 -0.15 14.02 -8.03
CA LYS A 84 1.04 13.18 -7.92
C LYS A 84 0.75 11.71 -8.27
N GLN A 85 -0.41 11.15 -7.83
CA GLN A 85 -0.83 9.79 -8.22
C GLN A 85 -0.92 9.65 -9.74
N ASN A 86 -1.61 10.59 -10.39
CA ASN A 86 -1.79 10.59 -11.85
C ASN A 86 -0.46 10.66 -12.60
N ALA A 87 0.49 11.48 -12.12
CA ALA A 87 1.82 11.59 -12.70
C ALA A 87 2.62 10.28 -12.53
N MET A 88 2.61 9.70 -11.33
CA MET A 88 3.27 8.42 -11.04
C MET A 88 2.69 7.28 -11.87
N LEU A 89 1.35 7.20 -11.98
CA LEU A 89 0.68 6.20 -12.80
C LEU A 89 1.11 6.26 -14.27
N LYS A 90 1.16 7.44 -14.87
CA LYS A 90 1.67 7.64 -16.24
C LYS A 90 3.12 7.18 -16.39
N THR A 91 3.96 7.46 -15.39
CA THR A 91 5.36 7.02 -15.40
C THR A 91 5.47 5.49 -15.40
N ILE A 92 4.68 4.80 -14.53
CA ILE A 92 4.68 3.34 -14.47
C ILE A 92 4.10 2.73 -15.73
N GLN A 93 3.03 3.29 -16.30
CA GLN A 93 2.48 2.84 -17.59
C GLN A 93 3.53 2.90 -18.70
N ALA A 94 4.20 4.03 -18.86
CA ALA A 94 5.26 4.19 -19.85
C ALA A 94 6.46 3.26 -19.62
N ALA A 95 6.79 2.96 -18.36
CA ALA A 95 7.84 1.98 -18.02
C ALA A 95 7.39 0.55 -18.35
N ALA A 96 6.15 0.17 -18.03
CA ALA A 96 5.60 -1.14 -18.30
C ALA A 96 5.48 -1.42 -19.81
N GLU A 97 5.11 -0.43 -20.62
CA GLU A 97 5.02 -0.55 -22.10
C GLU A 97 6.34 -1.00 -22.72
N LYS A 98 7.50 -0.62 -22.14
CA LYS A 98 8.83 -1.01 -22.65
C LYS A 98 9.11 -2.50 -22.52
N PHE A 99 8.47 -3.15 -21.57
CA PHE A 99 8.66 -4.58 -21.31
C PHE A 99 7.47 -5.43 -21.75
N MET A 100 6.36 -4.79 -22.14
CA MET A 100 5.16 -5.49 -22.60
C MET A 100 5.43 -6.18 -23.93
N ASP A 101 5.21 -7.50 -23.97
CA ASP A 101 5.20 -8.30 -25.19
C ASP A 101 3.76 -8.77 -25.45
N LYS A 102 3.24 -8.46 -26.65
CA LYS A 102 1.85 -8.76 -27.01
C LYS A 102 1.56 -10.25 -27.09
N GLU A 103 2.51 -11.06 -27.60
CA GLU A 103 2.33 -12.51 -27.71
C GLU A 103 2.41 -13.18 -26.35
N VAL A 104 3.36 -12.76 -25.51
CA VAL A 104 3.44 -13.22 -24.09
C VAL A 104 2.16 -12.90 -23.36
N TYR A 105 1.65 -11.67 -23.47
CA TYR A 105 0.41 -11.25 -22.82
C TYR A 105 -0.81 -12.05 -23.31
N LYS A 106 -0.92 -12.27 -24.63
CA LYS A 106 -2.01 -13.04 -25.24
C LYS A 106 -2.05 -14.48 -24.73
N ASN A 107 -0.88 -15.09 -24.59
CA ASN A 107 -0.73 -16.50 -24.20
C ASN A 107 -0.65 -16.71 -22.68
N ARG A 108 -0.76 -15.65 -21.86
CA ARG A 108 -0.61 -15.72 -20.39
C ARG A 108 -1.59 -16.68 -19.69
N GLN A 109 -2.72 -16.98 -20.35
CA GLN A 109 -3.75 -17.88 -19.82
C GLN A 109 -3.58 -19.34 -20.28
N GLU A 110 -2.50 -19.67 -20.99
CA GLU A 110 -2.15 -21.05 -21.32
C GLU A 110 -1.87 -21.83 -20.04
N ARG A 111 -2.42 -23.07 -19.95
CA ARG A 111 -2.38 -23.89 -18.75
C ARG A 111 -1.28 -24.94 -18.84
N HIS A 112 -0.61 -25.12 -17.73
CA HIS A 112 0.42 -26.11 -17.50
C HIS A 112 0.05 -26.93 -16.28
N GLU A 113 0.19 -28.23 -16.38
CA GLU A 113 -0.10 -29.19 -15.31
C GLU A 113 1.20 -29.76 -14.76
N PHE A 114 1.32 -29.75 -13.45
CA PHE A 114 2.48 -30.24 -12.72
C PHE A 114 2.03 -31.21 -11.64
N PHE A 115 2.90 -32.17 -11.32
CA PHE A 115 2.78 -33.04 -10.16
C PHE A 115 3.93 -32.70 -9.23
N VAL A 116 3.65 -32.15 -8.05
CA VAL A 116 4.60 -31.45 -7.20
C VAL A 116 4.56 -31.97 -5.76
N GLY A 117 5.59 -31.64 -4.98
CA GLY A 117 5.74 -32.11 -3.61
C GLY A 117 6.12 -33.57 -3.53
N GLU A 118 6.39 -34.05 -2.32
CA GLU A 118 6.77 -35.44 -2.07
C GLU A 118 5.63 -36.41 -2.42
N ASP A 119 4.39 -35.96 -2.30
CA ASP A 119 3.17 -36.75 -2.53
C ASP A 119 2.69 -36.68 -3.99
N GLY A 120 3.35 -35.98 -4.87
CA GLY A 120 2.96 -35.82 -6.27
C GLY A 120 1.61 -35.14 -6.45
N GLN A 121 1.31 -34.10 -5.68
CA GLN A 121 0.03 -33.38 -5.75
C GLN A 121 -0.11 -32.64 -7.08
N ARG A 122 -1.30 -32.70 -7.66
CA ARG A 122 -1.60 -32.01 -8.92
C ARG A 122 -1.72 -30.52 -8.71
N LEU A 123 -0.94 -29.73 -9.46
CA LEU A 123 -1.00 -28.27 -9.49
C LEU A 123 -1.14 -27.80 -10.94
N VAL A 124 -2.17 -27.02 -11.22
CA VAL A 124 -2.37 -26.39 -12.52
C VAL A 124 -2.14 -24.89 -12.42
N LEU A 125 -1.21 -24.38 -13.22
CA LEU A 125 -0.88 -22.96 -13.29
C LEU A 125 -1.02 -22.44 -14.72
N THR A 126 -1.38 -21.17 -14.85
CA THR A 126 -1.27 -20.48 -16.14
C THR A 126 0.14 -19.91 -16.34
N THR A 127 0.52 -19.65 -17.57
CA THR A 127 1.80 -19.02 -17.89
C THR A 127 2.01 -17.73 -17.09
N GLY A 128 0.96 -16.88 -16.94
CA GLY A 128 1.03 -15.66 -16.13
C GLY A 128 1.29 -15.94 -14.65
N GLN A 129 0.75 -17.04 -14.11
CA GLN A 129 1.01 -17.48 -12.73
C GLN A 129 2.43 -18.04 -12.56
N ILE A 130 2.95 -18.75 -13.57
CA ILE A 130 4.33 -19.23 -13.57
C ILE A 130 5.31 -18.05 -13.64
N MET A 131 5.02 -17.01 -14.42
CA MET A 131 5.81 -15.78 -14.46
C MET A 131 5.80 -15.06 -13.09
N ASN A 132 4.67 -15.05 -12.38
CA ASN A 132 4.59 -14.55 -11.00
C ASN A 132 5.47 -15.39 -10.05
N LEU A 133 5.39 -16.71 -10.14
CA LEU A 133 6.22 -17.61 -9.35
C LEU A 133 7.73 -17.38 -9.62
N TYR A 134 8.11 -17.17 -10.88
CA TYR A 134 9.49 -16.83 -11.27
C TYR A 134 10.00 -15.58 -10.55
N ASN A 135 9.19 -14.52 -10.50
CA ASN A 135 9.54 -13.28 -9.80
C ASN A 135 9.59 -13.48 -8.27
N LEU A 136 8.73 -14.33 -7.71
CA LEU A 136 8.78 -14.68 -6.28
C LEU A 136 10.06 -15.43 -5.92
N VAL A 137 10.47 -16.42 -6.72
CA VAL A 137 11.73 -17.15 -6.53
C VAL A 137 12.91 -16.17 -6.65
N GLY A 138 12.89 -15.28 -7.63
CA GLY A 138 13.92 -14.25 -7.83
C GLY A 138 14.05 -13.25 -6.68
N ARG A 139 13.02 -13.11 -5.82
CA ARG A 139 13.06 -12.24 -4.65
C ARG A 139 14.07 -12.74 -3.59
N GLY A 140 14.31 -14.04 -3.50
CA GLY A 140 15.32 -14.64 -2.63
C GLY A 140 14.78 -15.60 -1.58
N GLU A 141 15.63 -16.00 -0.65
CA GLU A 141 15.41 -17.11 0.28
C GLU A 141 14.11 -17.03 1.09
N GLN A 142 13.71 -15.85 1.53
CA GLN A 142 12.45 -15.67 2.27
C GLN A 142 11.23 -16.08 1.46
N ALA A 143 11.17 -15.70 0.18
CA ALA A 143 10.04 -16.06 -0.68
C ALA A 143 10.05 -17.56 -1.00
N VAL A 144 11.23 -18.13 -1.23
CA VAL A 144 11.41 -19.57 -1.41
C VAL A 144 10.99 -20.33 -0.16
N HIS A 145 11.35 -19.87 1.04
CA HIS A 145 10.90 -20.46 2.31
C HIS A 145 9.37 -20.50 2.43
N HIS A 146 8.70 -19.42 2.08
CA HIS A 146 7.22 -19.41 2.06
C HIS A 146 6.62 -20.42 1.10
N LEU A 147 7.22 -20.61 -0.07
CA LEU A 147 6.76 -21.56 -1.08
C LEU A 147 6.99 -23.02 -0.67
N THR A 148 8.09 -23.28 0.04
CA THR A 148 8.46 -24.65 0.45
C THR A 148 7.81 -25.07 1.77
N VAL A 149 7.66 -24.18 2.74
CA VAL A 149 7.09 -24.48 4.05
C VAL A 149 5.59 -24.19 4.09
N GLY A 150 5.17 -23.03 3.62
CA GLY A 150 3.75 -22.63 3.56
C GLY A 150 3.02 -23.25 2.37
N GLY A 151 3.71 -23.39 1.26
CA GLY A 151 3.16 -23.89 0.02
C GLY A 151 2.35 -22.87 -0.77
N VAL A 152 1.61 -23.36 -1.73
CA VAL A 152 0.65 -22.61 -2.56
C VAL A 152 -0.70 -23.27 -2.50
N VAL A 153 -1.79 -22.54 -2.72
CA VAL A 153 -3.10 -23.14 -2.98
C VAL A 153 -3.33 -23.21 -4.48
N GLN A 154 -4.06 -24.25 -4.96
CA GLN A 154 -4.48 -24.28 -6.36
C GLN A 154 -5.22 -22.97 -6.67
N PRO A 155 -4.73 -22.15 -7.60
CA PRO A 155 -5.41 -20.90 -7.93
C PRO A 155 -6.67 -21.17 -8.74
N ALA A 156 -7.67 -20.29 -8.60
CA ALA A 156 -8.83 -20.32 -9.47
C ALA A 156 -8.43 -19.92 -10.89
N ILE A 157 -8.84 -20.72 -11.89
CA ILE A 157 -8.57 -20.44 -13.29
C ILE A 157 -9.91 -20.37 -14.04
N LYS A 158 -10.17 -19.23 -14.67
CA LYS A 158 -11.42 -19.01 -15.40
C LYS A 158 -11.52 -19.93 -16.61
N LYS A 159 -12.74 -20.26 -17.01
CA LYS A 159 -13.03 -20.99 -18.26
C LYS A 159 -12.40 -20.29 -19.46
N ASN A 160 -11.74 -21.04 -20.34
CA ASN A 160 -11.15 -20.52 -21.55
C ASN A 160 -11.43 -21.44 -22.74
N GLY A 161 -12.22 -20.98 -23.67
CA GLY A 161 -12.66 -21.79 -24.81
C GLY A 161 -13.35 -23.09 -24.38
N LYS A 162 -12.79 -24.24 -24.76
CA LYS A 162 -13.29 -25.59 -24.40
C LYS A 162 -12.81 -26.05 -23.02
N GLN A 163 -11.84 -25.37 -22.41
CA GLN A 163 -11.26 -25.73 -21.12
C GLN A 163 -12.19 -25.27 -19.97
N ALA A 164 -12.60 -26.19 -19.11
CA ALA A 164 -13.45 -25.90 -17.97
C ALA A 164 -12.72 -24.96 -16.97
N ALA A 165 -13.48 -24.24 -16.15
CA ALA A 165 -12.90 -23.51 -15.03
C ALA A 165 -12.26 -24.48 -14.02
N ILE A 166 -11.25 -24.02 -13.29
CA ILE A 166 -10.68 -24.70 -12.14
C ILE A 166 -11.01 -23.85 -10.92
N GLU A 167 -11.62 -24.46 -9.92
CA GLU A 167 -11.93 -23.80 -8.67
C GLU A 167 -10.68 -23.63 -7.80
N ARG A 168 -10.72 -22.65 -6.92
CA ARG A 168 -9.66 -22.43 -5.93
C ARG A 168 -9.60 -23.62 -4.98
N GLY A 169 -8.41 -24.18 -4.79
CA GLY A 169 -8.18 -25.23 -3.79
C GLY A 169 -8.22 -24.68 -2.36
N THR A 170 -8.41 -25.58 -1.42
CA THR A 170 -8.36 -25.29 0.02
C THR A 170 -7.12 -25.87 0.69
N GLU A 171 -6.47 -26.82 0.05
CA GLU A 171 -5.27 -27.49 0.57
C GLU A 171 -3.99 -26.75 0.19
N ASN A 172 -3.03 -26.76 1.08
CA ASN A 172 -1.71 -26.20 0.87
C ASN A 172 -0.81 -27.21 0.17
N ILE A 173 -0.42 -26.91 -1.05
CA ILE A 173 0.50 -27.70 -1.87
C ILE A 173 1.93 -27.18 -1.61
N ARG A 174 2.76 -27.96 -0.93
CA ARG A 174 4.15 -27.60 -0.66
C ARG A 174 5.01 -27.90 -1.88
N LEU A 175 5.82 -26.92 -2.27
CA LEU A 175 6.73 -27.05 -3.40
C LEU A 175 8.15 -27.38 -2.91
N THR A 176 8.81 -28.30 -3.56
CA THR A 176 10.26 -28.52 -3.35
C THR A 176 11.09 -27.52 -4.14
N ALA A 177 12.38 -27.42 -3.86
CA ALA A 177 13.30 -26.60 -4.65
C ALA A 177 13.38 -27.09 -6.11
N ASP A 178 13.28 -28.39 -6.31
CA ASP A 178 13.29 -29.00 -7.64
C ASP A 178 12.00 -28.68 -8.40
N ASP A 179 10.84 -28.68 -7.72
CA ASP A 179 9.56 -28.25 -8.31
C ASP A 179 9.62 -26.79 -8.76
N LEU A 180 10.17 -25.90 -7.92
CA LEU A 180 10.32 -24.48 -8.27
C LEU A 180 11.19 -24.30 -9.51
N THR A 181 12.28 -25.07 -9.60
CA THR A 181 13.18 -25.05 -10.76
C THR A 181 12.50 -25.63 -12.00
N ALA A 182 11.80 -26.75 -11.87
CA ALA A 182 11.09 -27.40 -12.98
C ALA A 182 9.97 -26.53 -13.52
N ILE A 183 9.12 -25.95 -12.65
CA ILE A 183 7.99 -25.09 -13.04
C ILE A 183 8.50 -23.82 -13.72
N THR A 184 9.43 -23.09 -13.08
CA THR A 184 9.97 -21.84 -13.66
C THR A 184 10.83 -22.08 -14.89
N GLY A 185 11.40 -23.26 -15.02
CA GLY A 185 12.14 -23.74 -16.19
C GLY A 185 11.30 -23.86 -17.47
N THR A 186 9.98 -23.98 -17.35
CA THR A 186 9.07 -24.05 -18.52
C THR A 186 8.90 -22.72 -19.26
N LEU A 187 9.26 -21.59 -18.61
CA LEU A 187 9.17 -20.27 -19.23
C LEU A 187 10.16 -20.11 -20.39
N SER A 188 9.71 -19.57 -21.48
CA SER A 188 10.56 -19.11 -22.57
C SER A 188 11.39 -17.88 -22.17
N ASP A 189 12.44 -17.60 -22.93
CA ASP A 189 13.29 -16.41 -22.70
C ASP A 189 12.49 -15.10 -22.84
N ALA A 190 11.52 -15.04 -23.76
CA ALA A 190 10.64 -13.89 -23.89
C ALA A 190 9.78 -13.68 -22.65
N GLN A 191 9.21 -14.75 -22.07
CA GLN A 191 8.40 -14.70 -20.87
C GLN A 191 9.25 -14.29 -19.63
N ARG A 192 10.46 -14.82 -19.50
CA ARG A 192 11.40 -14.43 -18.43
C ARG A 192 11.79 -12.96 -18.56
N LYS A 193 12.15 -12.50 -19.75
CA LYS A 193 12.50 -11.09 -20.00
C LYS A 193 11.36 -10.13 -19.63
N VAL A 194 10.11 -10.49 -19.94
CA VAL A 194 8.93 -9.72 -19.51
C VAL A 194 8.81 -9.73 -18.00
N ALA A 195 8.88 -10.89 -17.36
CA ALA A 195 8.76 -11.01 -15.91
C ALA A 195 9.83 -10.19 -15.15
N GLU A 196 11.08 -10.27 -15.58
CA GLU A 196 12.20 -9.48 -15.04
C GLU A 196 12.01 -7.99 -15.26
N GLY A 197 11.46 -7.58 -16.41
CA GLY A 197 11.14 -6.19 -16.69
C GLY A 197 10.14 -5.60 -15.72
N PHE A 198 9.07 -6.32 -15.43
CA PHE A 198 8.06 -5.92 -14.45
C PHE A 198 8.61 -5.96 -13.01
N GLN A 199 9.44 -6.94 -12.67
CA GLN A 199 10.13 -7.00 -11.38
C GLN A 199 11.06 -5.79 -11.19
N LYS A 200 11.79 -5.39 -12.24
CA LYS A 200 12.65 -4.20 -12.21
C LYS A 200 11.88 -2.92 -11.89
N ILE A 201 10.66 -2.76 -12.44
CA ILE A 201 9.81 -1.61 -12.12
C ILE A 201 9.34 -1.68 -10.67
N ALA A 202 8.89 -2.85 -10.20
CA ALA A 202 8.41 -3.03 -8.84
C ALA A 202 9.50 -2.77 -7.80
N SER A 203 10.70 -3.30 -8.02
CA SER A 203 11.84 -3.17 -7.11
C SER A 203 12.63 -1.86 -7.27
N GLY A 204 12.41 -1.13 -8.36
CA GLY A 204 12.99 0.19 -8.64
C GLY A 204 12.06 1.32 -8.22
N ASP A 205 11.35 1.89 -9.19
CA ASP A 205 10.55 3.10 -8.97
C ASP A 205 9.49 2.95 -7.88
N LEU A 206 8.75 1.83 -7.87
CA LEU A 206 7.69 1.64 -6.87
C LEU A 206 8.26 1.49 -5.46
N ALA A 207 9.29 0.66 -5.26
CA ALA A 207 9.92 0.47 -3.97
C ALA A 207 10.58 1.77 -3.47
N LYS A 208 11.25 2.51 -4.36
CA LYS A 208 11.83 3.82 -4.05
C LYS A 208 10.79 4.81 -3.55
N TRP A 209 9.69 5.00 -4.27
CA TRP A 209 8.61 5.90 -3.86
C TRP A 209 7.97 5.48 -2.54
N GLY A 210 7.76 4.18 -2.34
CA GLY A 210 7.28 3.65 -1.06
C GLY A 210 8.24 3.93 0.09
N ASN A 211 9.55 3.80 -0.15
CA ASN A 211 10.58 4.10 0.84
C ASN A 211 10.66 5.59 1.17
N GLU A 212 10.55 6.48 0.17
CA GLU A 212 10.48 7.93 0.39
C GLU A 212 9.32 8.31 1.31
N ALA A 213 8.13 7.74 1.07
CA ALA A 213 6.97 7.97 1.93
C ALA A 213 7.16 7.37 3.33
N SER A 214 7.73 6.16 3.44
CA SER A 214 8.02 5.51 4.71
C SER A 214 9.03 6.29 5.53
N MET A 215 10.09 6.78 4.92
CA MET A 215 11.08 7.65 5.56
C MET A 215 10.44 8.92 6.11
N THR A 216 9.53 9.53 5.34
CA THR A 216 8.83 10.75 5.76
C THR A 216 7.94 10.54 6.98
N VAL A 217 7.28 9.38 7.11
CA VAL A 217 6.31 9.13 8.18
C VAL A 217 6.90 8.35 9.35
N TYR A 218 7.73 7.35 9.06
CA TYR A 218 8.25 6.42 10.07
C TYR A 218 9.75 6.56 10.34
N GLY A 219 10.50 7.25 9.46
CA GLY A 219 11.95 7.41 9.59
C GLY A 219 12.78 6.17 9.20
N TYR A 220 12.18 5.18 8.54
CA TYR A 220 12.89 4.01 8.03
C TYR A 220 12.29 3.51 6.72
N GLN A 221 13.10 2.79 5.94
CA GLN A 221 12.69 2.16 4.69
C GLN A 221 11.95 0.85 4.96
N LYS A 222 10.82 0.64 4.30
CA LYS A 222 10.00 -0.59 4.44
C LYS A 222 10.21 -1.59 3.31
N PHE A 223 10.66 -1.15 2.15
CA PHE A 223 10.73 -1.96 0.94
C PHE A 223 12.17 -2.26 0.57
N THR A 224 12.47 -3.52 0.27
CA THR A 224 13.80 -3.92 -0.19
C THR A 224 13.94 -3.53 -1.66
N GLU A 225 14.85 -2.61 -1.96
CA GLU A 225 15.17 -2.24 -3.33
C GLU A 225 15.96 -3.36 -4.03
N GLY A 226 15.82 -3.47 -5.34
CA GLY A 226 16.56 -4.37 -6.20
C GLY A 226 15.97 -5.77 -6.38
N LYS A 227 15.22 -6.29 -5.41
CA LYS A 227 14.59 -7.63 -5.48
C LYS A 227 13.15 -7.67 -4.98
N TYR A 228 12.53 -6.52 -4.81
CA TYR A 228 11.16 -6.48 -4.31
C TYR A 228 10.17 -7.04 -5.35
N TRP A 229 9.29 -7.92 -4.90
CA TRP A 229 8.11 -8.38 -5.59
C TRP A 229 6.98 -8.63 -4.58
N PRO A 230 5.73 -8.27 -4.86
CA PRO A 230 4.65 -8.42 -3.89
C PRO A 230 4.33 -9.88 -3.60
N ILE A 231 4.01 -10.17 -2.35
CA ILE A 231 3.58 -11.50 -1.90
C ILE A 231 2.15 -11.38 -1.37
N LYS A 232 1.28 -12.29 -1.83
CA LYS A 232 -0.08 -12.40 -1.35
C LYS A 232 -0.27 -13.74 -0.65
N ALA A 233 -0.50 -13.71 0.67
CA ALA A 233 -0.85 -14.90 1.42
C ALA A 233 -2.28 -15.35 1.07
N ALA A 234 -2.49 -16.63 0.91
CA ALA A 234 -3.82 -17.22 0.82
C ALA A 234 -4.53 -17.00 2.16
N GLN A 235 -5.61 -16.24 2.16
CA GLN A 235 -6.43 -16.07 3.36
C GLN A 235 -7.21 -17.38 3.57
N GLU A 236 -6.96 -18.07 4.68
CA GLU A 236 -7.86 -19.07 5.18
C GLU A 236 -9.21 -18.40 5.44
N GLY A 237 -10.27 -18.95 4.88
CA GLY A 237 -11.71 -18.67 4.95
C GLY A 237 -12.34 -17.83 6.05
N THR A 238 -11.63 -16.95 6.71
CA THR A 238 -12.23 -15.88 7.46
C THR A 238 -12.70 -14.84 6.46
N THR A 239 -13.99 -14.90 6.12
CA THR A 239 -14.76 -13.69 5.92
C THR A 239 -14.41 -12.79 7.11
N GLN A 240 -13.34 -12.02 6.98
CA GLN A 240 -13.30 -10.77 7.72
C GLN A 240 -14.51 -10.02 7.20
N ASN A 241 -15.60 -10.14 7.98
CA ASN A 241 -16.59 -9.10 8.00
C ASN A 241 -15.76 -7.82 8.02
N SER A 242 -15.69 -7.16 6.88
CA SER A 242 -15.26 -5.79 6.79
C SER A 242 -16.31 -5.02 7.56
N GLU A 243 -16.23 -5.12 8.89
CA GLU A 243 -16.99 -4.28 9.76
C GLU A 243 -16.60 -2.87 9.41
N LYS A 244 -17.51 -2.30 8.60
CA LYS A 244 -17.87 -0.90 8.62
C LYS A 244 -16.72 0.05 8.95
N GLY A 245 -16.10 0.58 7.91
CA GLY A 245 -15.40 1.84 8.02
C GLY A 245 -13.98 1.72 8.50
N THR A 246 -13.19 0.97 7.79
CA THR A 246 -11.73 1.06 7.89
C THR A 246 -11.32 2.48 7.49
N ASP A 247 -10.63 3.13 8.40
CA ASP A 247 -9.97 4.41 8.17
C ASP A 247 -8.96 4.24 7.04
N VAL A 248 -9.05 5.00 5.95
CA VAL A 248 -8.13 4.93 4.79
C VAL A 248 -6.68 5.06 5.23
N ALA A 249 -6.40 5.88 6.23
CA ALA A 249 -5.06 5.97 6.81
C ALA A 249 -4.61 4.62 7.40
N ARG A 250 -5.51 3.84 7.96
CA ARG A 250 -5.22 2.49 8.48
C ARG A 250 -5.11 1.48 7.35
N GLU A 251 -5.93 1.57 6.31
CA GLU A 251 -5.83 0.73 5.12
C GLU A 251 -4.54 0.97 4.36
N ILE A 252 -4.16 2.24 4.15
CA ILE A 252 -2.89 2.61 3.52
C ILE A 252 -1.71 2.05 4.31
N LYS A 253 -1.71 2.16 5.65
CA LYS A 253 -0.66 1.59 6.51
C LYS A 253 -0.58 0.07 6.43
N ASN A 254 -1.70 -0.60 6.18
CA ASN A 254 -1.85 -2.04 6.17
C ASN A 254 -1.94 -2.64 4.76
N MET A 255 -1.72 -1.86 3.70
CA MET A 255 -1.67 -2.39 2.34
C MET A 255 -0.76 -3.61 2.28
N GLY A 256 -1.22 -4.67 1.63
CA GLY A 256 -0.53 -5.96 1.61
C GLY A 256 0.92 -5.88 1.15
N SER A 257 1.20 -4.97 0.20
CA SER A 257 2.53 -4.64 -0.29
C SER A 257 3.42 -3.93 0.74
N ALA A 258 2.82 -3.27 1.75
CA ALA A 258 3.53 -2.55 2.80
C ALA A 258 3.79 -3.40 4.06
N LYS A 259 3.26 -4.62 4.13
CA LYS A 259 3.53 -5.53 5.25
C LYS A 259 4.92 -6.13 5.12
N ALA A 260 5.73 -6.01 6.17
CA ALA A 260 6.96 -6.77 6.28
C ALA A 260 6.62 -8.27 6.31
N LEU A 261 7.40 -9.07 5.58
CA LEU A 261 7.31 -10.52 5.68
C LEU A 261 7.70 -10.94 7.10
N THR A 262 6.83 -11.70 7.74
CA THR A 262 7.20 -12.36 9.00
C THR A 262 8.19 -13.50 8.66
N PRO A 263 9.39 -13.52 9.22
CA PRO A 263 10.43 -14.48 8.83
C PRO A 263 10.01 -15.95 8.92
N ASN A 264 9.02 -16.28 9.75
CA ASN A 264 8.54 -17.63 10.02
C ASN A 264 7.08 -17.83 9.61
N ALA A 265 6.53 -17.02 8.70
CA ALA A 265 5.15 -17.21 8.26
C ALA A 265 5.05 -18.49 7.44
N SER A 266 4.18 -19.41 7.88
CA SER A 266 3.89 -20.70 7.25
C SER A 266 2.61 -20.69 6.41
N ASN A 267 2.03 -19.52 6.14
CA ASN A 267 0.81 -19.41 5.37
C ASN A 267 1.09 -19.68 3.88
N ALA A 268 0.26 -20.46 3.24
CA ALA A 268 0.33 -20.69 1.81
C ALA A 268 0.19 -19.38 1.01
N LEU A 269 0.78 -19.35 -0.17
CA LEU A 269 0.69 -18.21 -1.07
C LEU A 269 -0.41 -18.40 -2.11
N GLU A 270 -1.07 -17.32 -2.48
CA GLU A 270 -2.01 -17.27 -3.59
C GLU A 270 -1.29 -16.87 -4.87
N MET A 271 -1.30 -17.79 -5.87
CA MET A 271 -0.68 -17.53 -7.17
C MET A 271 -1.62 -16.74 -8.07
N GLY A 272 -1.43 -15.43 -8.16
CA GLY A 272 -2.11 -14.57 -9.13
C GLY A 272 -1.39 -14.53 -10.48
N ASP A 273 -2.07 -14.04 -11.52
CA ASP A 273 -1.42 -13.68 -12.79
C ASP A 273 -0.42 -12.54 -12.56
N MET A 274 0.77 -12.62 -13.13
CA MET A 274 1.84 -11.64 -12.94
C MET A 274 1.41 -10.22 -13.26
N TYR A 275 0.66 -10.03 -14.33
CA TYR A 275 0.20 -8.68 -14.74
C TYR A 275 -0.80 -8.10 -13.75
N ASP A 276 -1.72 -8.93 -13.24
CA ASP A 276 -2.73 -8.51 -12.26
C ASP A 276 -2.05 -8.19 -10.92
N VAL A 277 -1.09 -9.02 -10.49
CA VAL A 277 -0.28 -8.81 -9.29
C VAL A 277 0.52 -7.51 -9.39
N PHE A 278 1.16 -7.27 -10.54
CA PHE A 278 1.90 -6.03 -10.78
C PHE A 278 0.98 -4.80 -10.77
N ALA A 279 -0.16 -4.86 -11.49
CA ALA A 279 -1.10 -3.74 -11.57
C ALA A 279 -1.64 -3.36 -10.18
N GLN A 280 -2.03 -4.36 -9.38
CA GLN A 280 -2.47 -4.14 -8.00
C GLN A 280 -1.35 -3.54 -7.15
N ASN A 281 -0.14 -4.11 -7.21
CA ASN A 281 1.01 -3.59 -6.48
C ASN A 281 1.35 -2.15 -6.89
N ALA A 282 1.31 -1.83 -8.17
CA ALA A 282 1.57 -0.48 -8.66
C ALA A 282 0.54 0.52 -8.11
N SER A 283 -0.75 0.15 -8.15
CA SER A 283 -1.82 0.96 -7.56
C SER A 283 -1.60 1.18 -6.06
N ASP A 284 -1.37 0.11 -5.31
CA ASP A 284 -1.17 0.16 -3.86
C ASP A 284 0.06 1.00 -3.48
N MET A 285 1.18 0.81 -4.19
CA MET A 285 2.41 1.55 -3.93
C MET A 285 2.31 3.03 -4.28
N ILE A 286 1.61 3.38 -5.37
CA ILE A 286 1.35 4.77 -5.75
C ILE A 286 0.45 5.43 -4.70
N GLN A 287 -0.63 4.77 -4.27
CA GLN A 287 -1.49 5.28 -3.21
C GLN A 287 -0.73 5.44 -1.89
N TYR A 288 0.03 4.43 -1.49
CA TYR A 288 0.88 4.49 -0.31
C TYR A 288 1.86 5.66 -0.37
N SER A 289 2.55 5.82 -1.50
CA SER A 289 3.58 6.85 -1.66
C SER A 289 3.03 8.28 -1.65
N THR A 290 1.79 8.47 -2.08
CA THR A 290 1.20 9.80 -2.22
C THR A 290 0.28 10.18 -1.07
N LEU A 291 -0.42 9.21 -0.47
CA LEU A 291 -1.43 9.47 0.56
C LEU A 291 -0.95 9.22 1.98
N LEU A 292 0.11 8.44 2.20
CA LEU A 292 0.54 8.07 3.56
C LEU A 292 0.77 9.31 4.45
N ALA A 293 1.59 10.26 4.00
CA ALA A 293 1.90 11.46 4.77
C ALA A 293 0.69 12.42 4.88
N PRO A 294 -0.01 12.76 3.78
CA PRO A 294 -1.21 13.59 3.85
C PRO A 294 -2.30 13.03 4.78
N MET A 295 -2.57 11.74 4.69
CA MET A 295 -3.61 11.11 5.51
C MET A 295 -3.24 11.02 6.98
N GLU A 296 -1.96 10.82 7.29
CA GLU A 296 -1.48 10.85 8.67
C GLU A 296 -1.64 12.27 9.27
N ASP A 297 -1.29 13.31 8.52
CA ASP A 297 -1.42 14.69 8.97
C ASP A 297 -2.90 15.11 9.13
N ILE A 298 -3.75 14.74 8.18
CA ILE A 298 -5.20 14.99 8.25
C ILE A 298 -5.82 14.23 9.43
N ASN A 299 -5.39 12.99 9.69
CA ASN A 299 -5.86 12.22 10.84
C ASN A 299 -5.42 12.84 12.18
N ARG A 300 -4.18 13.32 12.25
CA ARG A 300 -3.67 14.06 13.43
C ARG A 300 -4.46 15.35 13.63
N LEU A 301 -4.71 16.11 12.56
CA LEU A 301 -5.54 17.32 12.59
C LEU A 301 -6.96 17.00 13.11
N TYR A 302 -7.62 16.01 12.56
CA TYR A 302 -8.97 15.61 12.97
C TYR A 302 -9.08 15.22 14.44
N ASN A 303 -8.02 14.63 15.01
CA ASN A 303 -7.95 14.22 16.40
C ASN A 303 -7.26 15.23 17.31
N TYR A 304 -6.85 16.40 16.79
CA TYR A 304 -6.18 17.43 17.59
C TYR A 304 -7.08 17.95 18.71
N ARG A 305 -6.51 18.04 19.93
CA ARG A 305 -7.20 18.53 21.13
C ARG A 305 -6.67 19.90 21.51
N TYR A 306 -7.58 20.87 21.63
CA TYR A 306 -7.21 22.23 22.02
C TYR A 306 -6.79 22.32 23.47
N ARG A 307 -5.87 23.25 23.73
CA ARG A 307 -5.39 23.61 25.06
C ARG A 307 -5.78 25.04 25.41
N ASP A 308 -5.95 25.33 26.71
CA ASP A 308 -6.12 26.69 27.23
C ASP A 308 -4.77 27.42 27.29
N ALA A 309 -4.81 28.71 27.68
CA ALA A 309 -3.60 29.54 27.84
C ALA A 309 -2.63 29.01 28.90
N LYS A 310 -3.08 28.12 29.79
CA LYS A 310 -2.25 27.46 30.82
C LYS A 310 -1.72 26.10 30.36
N GLY A 311 -2.02 25.69 29.11
CA GLY A 311 -1.60 24.43 28.53
C GLY A 311 -2.49 23.23 28.90
N ASN A 312 -3.59 23.39 29.62
CA ASN A 312 -4.51 22.31 29.99
C ASN A 312 -5.43 21.99 28.82
N LEU A 313 -5.84 20.72 28.70
CA LEU A 313 -6.80 20.29 27.67
C LEU A 313 -8.18 20.93 27.96
N THR A 314 -8.74 21.59 26.94
CA THR A 314 -10.06 22.24 27.07
C THR A 314 -11.25 21.29 26.94
N GLY A 315 -11.04 20.03 26.64
CA GLY A 315 -12.09 19.07 26.28
C GLY A 315 -12.60 19.24 24.82
N LYS A 316 -12.25 20.35 24.14
CA LYS A 316 -12.59 20.58 22.73
C LYS A 316 -11.53 20.01 21.80
N ASN A 317 -11.95 19.61 20.61
CA ASN A 317 -11.09 19.13 19.54
C ASN A 317 -11.61 19.64 18.18
N VAL A 318 -10.88 19.37 17.08
CA VAL A 318 -11.27 19.80 15.73
C VAL A 318 -12.64 19.24 15.33
N LYS A 319 -13.04 18.07 15.79
CA LYS A 319 -14.38 17.51 15.53
C LYS A 319 -15.50 18.44 16.00
N HIS A 320 -15.32 19.08 17.14
CA HIS A 320 -16.31 20.07 17.65
C HIS A 320 -16.37 21.29 16.72
N VAL A 321 -15.22 21.79 16.24
CA VAL A 321 -15.19 22.90 15.28
C VAL A 321 -15.96 22.54 14.00
N LEU A 322 -15.73 21.33 13.47
CA LEU A 322 -16.46 20.85 12.29
C LEU A 322 -17.97 20.79 12.55
N THR A 323 -18.37 20.30 13.72
CA THR A 323 -19.77 20.19 14.13
C THR A 323 -20.42 21.56 14.30
N ASP A 324 -19.69 22.53 14.84
CA ASP A 324 -20.20 23.91 15.02
C ASP A 324 -20.53 24.59 13.69
N VAL A 325 -19.91 24.17 12.58
CA VAL A 325 -20.12 24.73 11.25
C VAL A 325 -21.23 24.01 10.50
N TYR A 326 -21.19 22.69 10.38
CA TYR A 326 -22.09 21.89 9.55
C TYR A 326 -22.88 20.83 10.33
N GLY A 327 -22.82 20.83 11.65
CA GLY A 327 -23.43 19.81 12.47
C GLY A 327 -22.70 18.44 12.40
N GLU A 328 -23.32 17.41 12.97
CA GLU A 328 -22.73 16.07 13.03
C GLU A 328 -22.45 15.45 11.65
N ALA A 329 -23.18 15.88 10.63
CA ALA A 329 -22.97 15.43 9.27
C ALA A 329 -21.57 15.77 8.75
N ALA A 330 -20.93 16.84 9.22
CA ALA A 330 -19.56 17.20 8.87
C ALA A 330 -18.55 16.14 9.32
N GLN A 331 -18.75 15.56 10.51
CA GLN A 331 -17.88 14.48 10.98
C GLN A 331 -18.00 13.21 10.14
N LYS A 332 -19.23 12.92 9.66
CA LYS A 332 -19.48 11.79 8.76
C LYS A 332 -18.82 12.03 7.40
N TYR A 333 -18.95 13.24 6.86
CA TYR A 333 -18.32 13.61 5.59
C TYR A 333 -16.79 13.54 5.68
N TRP A 334 -16.17 14.13 6.71
CA TRP A 334 -14.73 14.04 6.94
C TRP A 334 -14.26 12.60 7.03
N ARG A 335 -14.96 11.75 7.80
CA ARG A 335 -14.65 10.32 7.86
C ARG A 335 -14.78 9.61 6.53
N ASN A 336 -15.76 10.00 5.69
CA ASN A 336 -15.92 9.42 4.36
C ASN A 336 -14.80 9.83 3.39
N LEU A 337 -14.29 11.06 3.51
CA LEU A 337 -13.10 11.49 2.75
C LEU A 337 -11.83 10.77 3.18
N MET A 338 -11.80 10.27 4.42
CA MET A 338 -10.69 9.53 5.01
C MET A 338 -10.81 8.02 4.75
N ARG A 339 -11.87 7.56 4.07
CA ARG A 339 -12.11 6.17 3.64
C ARG A 339 -11.78 5.99 2.17
#